data_8810653843e9b9fe294a10c89f0e699d
#
_entry.id   8810653843e9b9fe294a10c89f0e699d
#
_cell.length_a   1.000
_cell.length_b   1.000
_cell.length_c   1.000
_cell.angle_alpha   90.00
_cell.angle_beta   90.00
_cell.angle_gamma   90.00
#
_symmetry.space_group_name_H-M   'P 1'
#
loop_
_entity.id
_entity.type
_entity.pdbx_description
1 polymer ?
#
loop_
_entity_poly.entity_id
_entity_poly.type
_entity_poly.pdbx_seq_one_letter_code
_entity_poly.pdbx_strand_id
1 'polypeptide(L)'
;MPGSELSVLFKGRNFLRLLGGLGVTLELSAVSIALSIVLGLLLGVVMMLRNPVTRALSRLWLETIRIVPQLVLLFVVYFGLARAFDIQLSGEAAAVIVFTFWGAGEMGDLVRGALTSISAHQRESAAALGLSRAQAFRYVLLPQTVRRLIPQAINLATRMVKTTPLVMLIGVVEVLKVSGQIIDAARYDAPQAAVWIYGVVFVMYFLVCWPVSLLAGRLEKRWM
;
A
#
# COMPACT_ATOMS: atom_id res chain seq x y z
N MET A 1 15.80 -7.22 -35.38
CA MET A 1 16.79 -6.21 -34.92
C MET A 1 16.26 -5.60 -33.62
N PRO A 2 17.05 -5.54 -32.54
CA PRO A 2 16.55 -5.07 -31.20
C PRO A 2 15.99 -3.63 -31.25
N GLY A 3 16.44 -2.79 -32.20
CA GLY A 3 15.96 -1.42 -32.31
C GLY A 3 14.53 -1.25 -32.83
N SER A 4 13.98 -2.24 -33.54
CA SER A 4 12.62 -2.18 -34.07
C SER A 4 11.57 -2.49 -32.96
N GLU A 5 11.92 -3.29 -31.99
CA GLU A 5 11.01 -3.76 -30.97
C GLU A 5 10.81 -2.71 -29.86
N LEU A 6 11.87 -1.96 -29.51
CA LEU A 6 11.77 -0.82 -28.62
C LEU A 6 11.02 0.36 -29.26
N SER A 7 11.05 0.46 -30.61
CA SER A 7 10.33 1.51 -31.36
C SER A 7 8.82 1.46 -31.15
N VAL A 8 8.26 0.27 -30.79
CA VAL A 8 6.84 0.11 -30.45
C VAL A 8 6.43 1.05 -29.33
N LEU A 9 7.33 1.30 -28.37
CA LEU A 9 7.07 2.21 -27.27
C LEU A 9 6.81 3.64 -27.73
N PHE A 10 7.51 4.09 -28.79
CA PHE A 10 7.40 5.44 -29.34
C PHE A 10 6.43 5.53 -30.52
N LYS A 11 5.82 4.41 -30.95
CA LYS A 11 4.82 4.38 -32.01
C LYS A 11 3.53 5.05 -31.52
N GLY A 12 3.11 6.10 -32.18
CA GLY A 12 1.91 6.84 -31.83
C GLY A 12 2.00 7.48 -30.43
N ARG A 13 1.07 7.14 -29.56
CA ARG A 13 0.97 7.67 -28.18
C ARG A 13 1.30 6.63 -27.10
N ASN A 14 1.95 5.53 -27.43
CA ASN A 14 2.14 4.41 -26.48
C ASN A 14 2.89 4.83 -25.22
N PHE A 15 3.95 5.62 -25.32
CA PHE A 15 4.68 6.12 -24.16
C PHE A 15 3.81 7.01 -23.26
N LEU A 16 3.03 7.92 -23.84
CA LEU A 16 2.10 8.76 -23.08
C LEU A 16 1.00 7.94 -22.41
N ARG A 17 0.52 6.87 -23.06
CA ARG A 17 -0.44 5.95 -22.45
C ARG A 17 0.15 5.23 -21.26
N LEU A 18 1.42 4.79 -21.32
CA LEU A 18 2.12 4.19 -20.17
C LEU A 18 2.25 5.18 -19.03
N LEU A 19 2.62 6.43 -19.32
CA LEU A 19 2.68 7.48 -18.28
C LEU A 19 1.30 7.75 -17.67
N GLY A 20 0.24 7.77 -18.48
CA GLY A 20 -1.13 7.87 -17.99
C GLY A 20 -1.52 6.70 -17.08
N GLY A 21 -1.18 5.47 -17.50
CA GLY A 21 -1.39 4.27 -16.68
C GLY A 21 -0.61 4.31 -15.35
N LEU A 22 0.64 4.82 -15.37
CA LEU A 22 1.40 5.06 -14.15
C LEU A 22 0.72 6.10 -13.25
N GLY A 23 0.13 7.15 -13.84
CA GLY A 23 -0.67 8.13 -13.11
C GLY A 23 -1.82 7.46 -12.35
N VAL A 24 -2.59 6.58 -13.00
CA VAL A 24 -3.67 5.81 -12.35
C VAL A 24 -3.12 4.92 -11.22
N THR A 25 -2.01 4.23 -11.44
CA THR A 25 -1.32 3.42 -10.41
C THR A 25 -0.99 4.27 -9.18
N LEU A 26 -0.43 5.46 -9.37
CA LEU A 26 -0.03 6.35 -8.28
C LEU A 26 -1.23 6.98 -7.58
N GLU A 27 -2.26 7.37 -8.32
CA GLU A 27 -3.50 7.92 -7.76
C GLU A 27 -4.20 6.91 -6.85
N LEU A 28 -4.45 5.69 -7.35
CA LEU A 28 -5.05 4.62 -6.55
C LEU A 28 -4.24 4.32 -5.29
N SER A 29 -2.92 4.24 -5.44
CA SER A 29 -2.03 4.00 -4.30
C SER A 29 -2.11 5.14 -3.30
N ALA A 30 -2.01 6.40 -3.75
CA ALA A 30 -1.99 7.57 -2.87
C ALA A 30 -3.29 7.70 -2.06
N VAL A 31 -4.45 7.54 -2.72
CA VAL A 31 -5.76 7.57 -2.05
C VAL A 31 -5.86 6.45 -1.01
N SER A 32 -5.51 5.22 -1.41
CA SER A 32 -5.58 4.06 -0.51
C SER A 32 -4.61 4.20 0.67
N ILE A 33 -3.39 4.71 0.45
CA ILE A 33 -2.40 4.97 1.51
C ILE A 33 -2.93 6.02 2.49
N ALA A 34 -3.46 7.14 1.99
CA ALA A 34 -3.98 8.21 2.83
C ALA A 34 -5.12 7.71 3.73
N LEU A 35 -6.08 6.99 3.16
CA LEU A 35 -7.18 6.37 3.91
C LEU A 35 -6.68 5.31 4.90
N SER A 36 -5.71 4.49 4.51
CA SER A 36 -5.08 3.48 5.37
C SER A 36 -4.37 4.11 6.57
N ILE A 37 -3.68 5.23 6.38
CA ILE A 37 -3.02 5.94 7.48
C ILE A 37 -4.07 6.47 8.46
N VAL A 38 -5.09 7.16 7.97
CA VAL A 38 -6.13 7.73 8.85
C VAL A 38 -6.87 6.63 9.63
N LEU A 39 -7.39 5.64 8.92
CA LEU A 39 -8.13 4.55 9.56
C LEU A 39 -7.22 3.66 10.42
N GLY A 40 -6.00 3.41 9.98
CA GLY A 40 -5.03 2.60 10.72
C GLY A 40 -4.56 3.26 12.02
N LEU A 41 -4.41 4.59 12.06
CA LEU A 41 -4.13 5.32 13.30
C LEU A 41 -5.26 5.12 14.31
N LEU A 42 -6.51 5.26 13.87
CA LEU A 42 -7.69 5.03 14.72
C LEU A 42 -7.76 3.59 15.21
N LEU A 43 -7.59 2.63 14.31
CA LEU A 43 -7.60 1.20 14.62
C LEU A 43 -6.48 0.80 15.56
N GLY A 44 -5.27 1.34 15.38
CA GLY A 44 -4.15 1.08 16.27
C GLY A 44 -4.45 1.46 17.73
N VAL A 45 -5.16 2.56 17.93
CA VAL A 45 -5.65 2.94 19.28
C VAL A 45 -6.70 1.95 19.79
N VAL A 46 -7.66 1.56 18.95
CA VAL A 46 -8.69 0.56 19.30
C VAL A 46 -8.05 -0.80 19.66
N MET A 47 -7.03 -1.21 18.93
CA MET A 47 -6.28 -2.45 19.19
C MET A 47 -5.54 -2.45 20.54
N MET A 48 -5.32 -1.30 21.15
CA MET A 48 -4.72 -1.18 22.49
C MET A 48 -5.73 -1.29 23.62
N LEU A 49 -7.01 -1.26 23.34
CA LEU A 49 -8.05 -1.44 24.35
C LEU A 49 -7.97 -2.83 24.97
N ARG A 50 -8.07 -2.90 26.29
CA ARG A 50 -8.01 -4.16 27.05
C ARG A 50 -9.36 -4.93 27.05
N ASN A 51 -10.18 -4.74 26.02
CA ASN A 51 -11.47 -5.42 25.88
C ASN A 51 -11.28 -6.74 25.09
N PRO A 52 -11.80 -7.89 25.56
CA PRO A 52 -11.66 -9.16 24.87
C PRO A 52 -12.36 -9.16 23.49
N VAL A 53 -13.48 -8.45 23.35
CA VAL A 53 -14.20 -8.36 22.06
C VAL A 53 -13.37 -7.59 21.02
N THR A 54 -12.84 -6.41 21.39
CA THR A 54 -11.99 -5.64 20.46
C THR A 54 -10.73 -6.41 20.07
N ARG A 55 -10.15 -7.16 21.00
CA ARG A 55 -8.99 -8.01 20.73
C ARG A 55 -9.33 -9.15 19.76
N ALA A 56 -10.47 -9.83 19.96
CA ALA A 56 -10.90 -10.91 19.08
C ALA A 56 -11.20 -10.40 17.66
N LEU A 57 -11.94 -9.29 17.54
CA LEU A 57 -12.27 -8.68 16.25
C LEU A 57 -11.03 -8.18 15.52
N SER A 58 -10.12 -7.50 16.21
CA SER A 58 -8.85 -7.04 15.64
C SER A 58 -7.98 -8.20 15.16
N ARG A 59 -7.91 -9.28 15.94
CA ARG A 59 -7.19 -10.49 15.55
C ARG A 59 -7.81 -11.13 14.30
N LEU A 60 -9.13 -11.33 14.29
CA LEU A 60 -9.83 -11.89 13.14
C LEU A 60 -9.58 -11.07 11.88
N TRP A 61 -9.67 -9.75 11.97
CA TRP A 61 -9.37 -8.87 10.84
C TRP A 61 -7.92 -9.03 10.36
N LEU A 62 -6.93 -8.94 11.26
CA LEU A 62 -5.53 -9.08 10.90
C LEU A 62 -5.21 -10.43 10.28
N GLU A 63 -5.77 -11.51 10.81
CA GLU A 63 -5.61 -12.84 10.24
C GLU A 63 -6.26 -12.92 8.86
N THR A 64 -7.45 -12.35 8.67
CA THR A 64 -8.12 -12.30 7.37
C THR A 64 -7.26 -11.62 6.31
N ILE A 65 -6.77 -10.42 6.58
CA ILE A 65 -5.97 -9.66 5.59
C ILE A 65 -4.59 -10.25 5.33
N ARG A 66 -4.09 -11.11 6.21
CA ARG A 66 -2.77 -11.76 6.08
C ARG A 66 -2.83 -13.14 5.45
N ILE A 67 -3.91 -13.87 5.68
CA ILE A 67 -4.09 -15.25 5.18
C ILE A 67 -4.78 -15.23 3.81
N VAL A 68 -5.81 -14.41 3.64
CA VAL A 68 -6.56 -14.35 2.39
C VAL A 68 -5.74 -13.58 1.34
N PRO A 69 -5.52 -14.17 0.15
CA PRO A 69 -4.84 -13.47 -0.93
C PRO A 69 -5.58 -12.17 -1.31
N GLN A 70 -4.85 -11.08 -1.48
CA GLN A 70 -5.43 -9.77 -1.80
C GLN A 70 -6.29 -9.79 -3.08
N LEU A 71 -5.89 -10.59 -4.06
CA LEU A 71 -6.67 -10.79 -5.28
C LEU A 71 -8.06 -11.38 -5.00
N VAL A 72 -8.15 -12.33 -4.08
CA VAL A 72 -9.44 -12.93 -3.68
C VAL A 72 -10.33 -11.88 -3.02
N LEU A 73 -9.78 -11.05 -2.12
CA LEU A 73 -10.52 -9.95 -1.52
C LEU A 73 -11.04 -8.98 -2.59
N LEU A 74 -10.19 -8.68 -3.59
CA LEU A 74 -10.56 -7.79 -4.69
C LEU A 74 -11.73 -8.36 -5.50
N PHE A 75 -11.71 -9.66 -5.81
CA PHE A 75 -12.78 -10.33 -6.53
C PHE A 75 -14.08 -10.43 -5.71
N VAL A 76 -13.96 -10.71 -4.41
CA VAL A 76 -15.13 -10.75 -3.52
C VAL A 76 -15.80 -9.39 -3.43
N VAL A 77 -15.03 -8.30 -3.33
CA VAL A 77 -15.60 -6.95 -3.28
C VAL A 77 -16.18 -6.55 -4.64
N TYR A 78 -15.44 -6.73 -5.72
CA TYR A 78 -15.86 -6.27 -7.03
C TYR A 78 -17.03 -7.10 -7.61
N PHE A 79 -16.87 -8.41 -7.69
CA PHE A 79 -17.89 -9.30 -8.28
C PHE A 79 -18.92 -9.77 -7.25
N GLY A 80 -18.51 -9.98 -5.99
CA GLY A 80 -19.38 -10.52 -4.95
C GLY A 80 -20.45 -9.52 -4.51
N LEU A 81 -20.10 -8.25 -4.31
CA LEU A 81 -21.08 -7.23 -3.94
C LEU A 81 -22.09 -6.97 -5.08
N ALA A 82 -21.60 -6.92 -6.32
CA ALA A 82 -22.48 -6.78 -7.48
C ALA A 82 -23.50 -7.92 -7.56
N ARG A 83 -23.07 -9.17 -7.34
CA ARG A 83 -23.94 -10.35 -7.48
C ARG A 83 -24.85 -10.59 -6.29
N ALA A 84 -24.37 -10.34 -5.06
CA ALA A 84 -25.13 -10.65 -3.84
C ALA A 84 -26.08 -9.52 -3.41
N PHE A 85 -25.72 -8.27 -3.68
CA PHE A 85 -26.41 -7.08 -3.18
C PHE A 85 -26.81 -6.09 -4.26
N ASP A 86 -26.56 -6.39 -5.54
CA ASP A 86 -26.76 -5.49 -6.70
C ASP A 86 -26.01 -4.14 -6.56
N ILE A 87 -24.90 -4.15 -5.82
CA ILE A 87 -24.03 -2.97 -5.63
C ILE A 87 -22.95 -3.01 -6.69
N GLN A 88 -23.08 -2.16 -7.72
CA GLN A 88 -22.11 -2.04 -8.80
C GLN A 88 -21.06 -0.97 -8.45
N LEU A 89 -19.84 -1.42 -8.14
CA LEU A 89 -18.71 -0.55 -7.90
C LEU A 89 -17.87 -0.38 -9.19
N SER A 90 -17.28 0.80 -9.37
CA SER A 90 -16.21 0.90 -10.38
C SER A 90 -14.98 0.08 -9.92
N GLY A 91 -14.14 -0.34 -10.87
CA GLY A 91 -12.92 -1.08 -10.55
C GLY A 91 -12.01 -0.30 -9.60
N GLU A 92 -11.91 1.02 -9.81
CA GLU A 92 -11.13 1.93 -8.97
C GLU A 92 -11.69 2.01 -7.55
N ALA A 93 -13.02 2.13 -7.39
CA ALA A 93 -13.65 2.16 -6.08
C ALA A 93 -13.44 0.85 -5.32
N ALA A 94 -13.62 -0.30 -5.98
CA ALA A 94 -13.35 -1.60 -5.41
C ALA A 94 -11.88 -1.76 -4.98
N ALA A 95 -10.95 -1.29 -5.81
CA ALA A 95 -9.51 -1.28 -5.51
C ALA A 95 -9.20 -0.44 -4.26
N VAL A 96 -9.70 0.80 -4.20
CA VAL A 96 -9.50 1.69 -3.05
C VAL A 96 -10.08 1.08 -1.77
N ILE A 97 -11.27 0.48 -1.82
CA ILE A 97 -11.89 -0.19 -0.66
C ILE A 97 -11.00 -1.33 -0.16
N VAL A 98 -10.57 -2.22 -1.04
CA VAL A 98 -9.78 -3.40 -0.66
C VAL A 98 -8.40 -3.02 -0.15
N PHE A 99 -7.71 -2.13 -0.85
CA PHE A 99 -6.38 -1.68 -0.43
C PHE A 99 -6.42 -0.88 0.86
N THR A 100 -7.47 -0.07 1.06
CA THR A 100 -7.68 0.63 2.33
C THR A 100 -8.01 -0.34 3.46
N PHE A 101 -8.87 -1.32 3.24
CA PHE A 101 -9.21 -2.36 4.22
C PHE A 101 -7.98 -3.14 4.68
N TRP A 102 -7.16 -3.58 3.72
CA TRP A 102 -5.89 -4.24 3.99
C TRP A 102 -4.89 -3.30 4.68
N GLY A 103 -4.66 -2.12 4.10
CA GLY A 103 -3.67 -1.16 4.58
C GLY A 103 -4.01 -0.59 5.96
N ALA A 104 -5.29 -0.37 6.27
CA ALA A 104 -5.72 0.10 7.58
C ALA A 104 -5.46 -0.94 8.68
N GLY A 105 -5.69 -2.23 8.41
CA GLY A 105 -5.35 -3.29 9.34
C GLY A 105 -3.84 -3.38 9.59
N GLU A 106 -3.02 -3.41 8.52
CA GLU A 106 -1.56 -3.42 8.64
C GLU A 106 -1.04 -2.17 9.38
N MET A 107 -1.52 -0.97 9.01
CA MET A 107 -1.13 0.27 9.68
C MET A 107 -1.54 0.29 11.16
N GLY A 108 -2.73 -0.21 11.49
CA GLY A 108 -3.21 -0.34 12.88
C GLY A 108 -2.29 -1.24 13.71
N ASP A 109 -1.86 -2.37 13.16
CA ASP A 109 -0.92 -3.26 13.83
C ASP A 109 0.47 -2.64 13.98
N LEU A 110 0.94 -1.88 12.98
CA LEU A 110 2.18 -1.10 13.08
C LEU A 110 2.11 -0.05 14.20
N VAL A 111 1.01 0.67 14.33
CA VAL A 111 0.77 1.65 15.41
C VAL A 111 0.79 0.96 16.76
N ARG A 112 0.04 -0.14 16.91
CA ARG A 112 0.03 -0.94 18.14
C ARG A 112 1.43 -1.46 18.46
N GLY A 113 2.14 -2.03 17.49
CA GLY A 113 3.51 -2.53 17.64
C GLY A 113 4.48 -1.44 18.08
N ALA A 114 4.45 -0.27 17.44
CA ALA A 114 5.31 0.87 17.78
C ALA A 114 5.07 1.36 19.23
N LEU A 115 3.81 1.46 19.66
CA LEU A 115 3.45 1.87 21.04
C LEU A 115 3.86 0.82 22.08
N THR A 116 3.66 -0.47 21.80
CA THR A 116 3.96 -1.55 22.73
C THR A 116 5.45 -1.89 22.79
N SER A 117 6.23 -1.54 21.76
CA SER A 117 7.68 -1.76 21.74
C SER A 117 8.47 -0.84 22.67
N ILE A 118 7.87 0.24 23.18
CA ILE A 118 8.53 1.13 24.13
C ILE A 118 8.57 0.46 25.50
N SER A 119 9.78 0.37 26.08
CA SER A 119 9.99 -0.32 27.35
C SER A 119 9.18 0.31 28.48
N ALA A 120 8.76 -0.52 29.46
CA ALA A 120 8.07 -0.05 30.68
C ALA A 120 8.93 0.97 31.42
N HIS A 121 10.26 0.80 31.42
CA HIS A 121 11.22 1.68 32.05
C HIS A 121 11.06 3.16 31.61
N GLN A 122 10.75 3.43 30.34
CA GLN A 122 10.49 4.79 29.87
C GLN A 122 9.28 5.45 30.56
N ARG A 123 8.26 4.66 30.85
CA ARG A 123 7.06 5.12 31.57
C ARG A 123 7.34 5.32 33.08
N GLU A 124 8.09 4.41 33.67
CA GLU A 124 8.51 4.47 35.08
C GLU A 124 9.44 5.67 35.34
N SER A 125 10.42 5.88 34.44
CA SER A 125 11.33 7.04 34.54
C SER A 125 10.56 8.37 34.36
N ALA A 126 9.62 8.44 33.45
CA ALA A 126 8.77 9.63 33.28
C ALA A 126 7.94 9.92 34.55
N ALA A 127 7.40 8.87 35.18
CA ALA A 127 6.65 9.00 36.44
C ALA A 127 7.57 9.42 37.58
N ALA A 128 8.79 8.89 37.68
CA ALA A 128 9.78 9.26 38.68
C ALA A 128 10.20 10.74 38.58
N LEU A 129 10.16 11.31 37.37
CA LEU A 129 10.37 12.74 37.11
C LEU A 129 9.13 13.60 37.37
N GLY A 130 8.04 13.03 37.89
CA GLY A 130 6.81 13.74 38.21
C GLY A 130 5.91 14.06 37.02
N LEU A 131 6.17 13.46 35.86
CA LEU A 131 5.33 13.68 34.66
C LEU A 131 3.96 12.98 34.84
N SER A 132 2.88 13.71 34.57
CA SER A 132 1.57 13.10 34.48
C SER A 132 1.50 12.12 33.30
N ARG A 133 0.50 11.21 33.28
CA ARG A 133 0.32 10.24 32.18
C ARG A 133 0.22 10.91 30.80
N ALA A 134 -0.48 12.03 30.72
CA ALA A 134 -0.60 12.79 29.46
C ALA A 134 0.74 13.42 29.02
N GLN A 135 1.50 13.98 29.98
CA GLN A 135 2.83 14.53 29.73
C GLN A 135 3.82 13.44 29.32
N ALA A 136 3.86 12.30 30.04
CA ALA A 136 4.67 11.15 29.69
C ALA A 136 4.34 10.63 28.29
N PHE A 137 3.05 10.53 27.93
CA PHE A 137 2.65 10.15 26.58
C PHE A 137 3.14 11.16 25.53
N ARG A 138 2.85 12.45 25.73
CA ARG A 138 3.16 13.50 24.75
C ARG A 138 4.65 13.75 24.56
N TYR A 139 5.42 13.77 25.63
CA TYR A 139 6.84 14.18 25.61
C TYR A 139 7.83 13.01 25.51
N VAL A 140 7.44 11.81 25.95
CA VAL A 140 8.34 10.65 25.99
C VAL A 140 7.91 9.57 25.00
N LEU A 141 6.65 9.10 25.08
CA LEU A 141 6.22 7.92 24.34
C LEU A 141 5.89 8.27 22.88
N LEU A 142 5.11 9.32 22.64
CA LEU A 142 4.66 9.69 21.30
C LEU A 142 5.82 10.00 20.34
N PRO A 143 6.84 10.80 20.70
CA PRO A 143 7.97 11.06 19.80
C PRO A 143 8.74 9.78 19.45
N GLN A 144 8.92 8.87 20.39
CA GLN A 144 9.58 7.58 20.15
C GLN A 144 8.73 6.68 19.26
N THR A 145 7.41 6.63 19.50
CA THR A 145 6.45 5.89 18.68
C THR A 145 6.48 6.35 17.23
N VAL A 146 6.41 7.66 16.99
CA VAL A 146 6.42 8.25 15.65
C VAL A 146 7.71 7.90 14.90
N ARG A 147 8.87 7.99 15.57
CA ARG A 147 10.15 7.61 14.95
C ARG A 147 10.19 6.15 14.52
N ARG A 148 9.60 5.22 15.28
CA ARG A 148 9.53 3.79 14.94
C ARG A 148 8.47 3.50 13.86
N LEU A 149 7.38 4.26 13.86
CA LEU A 149 6.25 4.05 12.96
C LEU A 149 6.53 4.53 11.53
N ILE A 150 7.15 5.71 11.37
CA ILE A 150 7.31 6.35 10.05
C ILE A 150 8.04 5.45 9.04
N PRO A 151 9.21 4.83 9.32
CA PRO A 151 9.87 3.97 8.35
C PRO A 151 9.00 2.77 7.91
N GLN A 152 8.28 2.18 8.86
CA GLN A 152 7.39 1.04 8.60
C GLN A 152 6.18 1.45 7.77
N ALA A 153 5.59 2.63 8.03
CA ALA A 153 4.50 3.19 7.24
C ALA A 153 4.93 3.48 5.79
N ILE A 154 6.15 3.99 5.59
CA ILE A 154 6.72 4.19 4.25
C ILE A 154 6.90 2.85 3.52
N ASN A 155 7.37 1.81 4.22
CA ASN A 155 7.48 0.47 3.65
C ASN A 155 6.11 -0.12 3.29
N LEU A 156 5.08 0.10 4.11
CA LEU A 156 3.70 -0.29 3.82
C LEU A 156 3.19 0.43 2.56
N ALA A 157 3.42 1.74 2.45
CA ALA A 157 3.06 2.52 1.26
C ALA A 157 3.74 1.98 0.00
N THR A 158 5.03 1.67 0.06
CA THR A 158 5.77 1.08 -1.07
C THR A 158 5.22 -0.31 -1.46
N ARG A 159 4.81 -1.13 -0.48
CA ARG A 159 4.13 -2.42 -0.76
C ARG A 159 2.82 -2.19 -1.48
N MET A 160 2.01 -1.20 -1.07
CA MET A 160 0.72 -0.89 -1.69
C MET A 160 0.90 -0.51 -3.16
N VAL A 161 1.85 0.37 -3.50
CA VAL A 161 2.17 0.70 -4.90
C VAL A 161 2.49 -0.54 -5.72
N LYS A 162 3.30 -1.46 -5.18
CA LYS A 162 3.69 -2.70 -5.88
C LYS A 162 2.55 -3.72 -6.02
N THR A 163 1.47 -3.54 -5.27
CA THR A 163 0.30 -4.44 -5.32
C THR A 163 -0.78 -3.94 -6.31
N THR A 164 -0.73 -2.67 -6.72
CA THR A 164 -1.71 -2.10 -7.67
C THR A 164 -1.88 -2.88 -8.98
N PRO A 165 -0.87 -3.56 -9.56
CA PRO A 165 -1.09 -4.37 -10.76
C PRO A 165 -2.25 -5.37 -10.68
N LEU A 166 -2.64 -5.81 -9.49
CA LEU A 166 -3.77 -6.73 -9.32
C LEU A 166 -5.09 -6.16 -9.86
N VAL A 167 -5.25 -4.83 -9.87
CA VAL A 167 -6.51 -4.19 -10.30
C VAL A 167 -6.77 -4.32 -11.80
N MET A 168 -5.75 -4.63 -12.60
CA MET A 168 -5.94 -4.92 -14.03
C MET A 168 -6.90 -6.09 -14.25
N LEU A 169 -6.99 -7.02 -13.30
CA LEU A 169 -7.81 -8.23 -13.38
C LEU A 169 -9.30 -7.94 -13.16
N ILE A 170 -9.64 -6.77 -12.62
CA ILE A 170 -11.01 -6.25 -12.52
C ILE A 170 -11.28 -5.12 -13.52
N GLY A 171 -10.42 -4.99 -14.54
CA GLY A 171 -10.64 -4.09 -15.68
C GLY A 171 -10.06 -2.69 -15.54
N VAL A 172 -9.41 -2.33 -14.42
CA VAL A 172 -8.77 -1.02 -14.26
C VAL A 172 -7.59 -0.87 -15.19
N VAL A 173 -7.55 0.26 -15.92
CA VAL A 173 -6.53 0.53 -16.94
C VAL A 173 -5.37 1.32 -16.30
N GLU A 174 -4.54 0.61 -15.54
CA GLU A 174 -3.30 1.10 -14.94
C GLU A 174 -2.08 0.72 -15.80
N VAL A 175 -0.86 1.01 -15.36
CA VAL A 175 0.36 0.88 -16.17
C VAL A 175 0.59 -0.53 -16.72
N LEU A 176 0.31 -1.59 -15.95
CA LEU A 176 0.51 -2.97 -16.40
C LEU A 176 -0.58 -3.39 -17.41
N LYS A 177 -1.83 -2.94 -17.22
CA LYS A 177 -2.90 -3.16 -18.19
C LYS A 177 -2.60 -2.45 -19.51
N VAL A 178 -2.13 -1.22 -19.45
CA VAL A 178 -1.71 -0.46 -20.66
C VAL A 178 -0.56 -1.17 -21.37
N SER A 179 0.43 -1.68 -20.63
CA SER A 179 1.56 -2.41 -21.23
C SER A 179 1.09 -3.66 -21.97
N GLY A 180 0.17 -4.43 -21.37
CA GLY A 180 -0.45 -5.58 -22.04
C GLY A 180 -1.16 -5.20 -23.34
N GLN A 181 -1.96 -4.12 -23.32
CA GLN A 181 -2.63 -3.63 -24.53
C GLN A 181 -1.65 -3.23 -25.65
N ILE A 182 -0.51 -2.63 -25.30
CA ILE A 182 0.52 -2.25 -26.28
C ILE A 182 1.19 -3.50 -26.85
N ILE A 183 1.50 -4.48 -26.01
CA ILE A 183 2.11 -5.76 -26.42
C ILE A 183 1.16 -6.51 -27.37
N ASP A 184 -0.12 -6.61 -27.01
CA ASP A 184 -1.14 -7.30 -27.81
C ASP A 184 -1.31 -6.64 -29.17
N ALA A 185 -1.32 -5.31 -29.23
CA ALA A 185 -1.41 -4.55 -30.45
C ALA A 185 -0.18 -4.71 -31.39
N ALA A 186 0.99 -4.95 -30.80
CA ALA A 186 2.26 -5.13 -31.52
C ALA A 186 2.60 -6.60 -31.80
N ARG A 187 1.74 -7.54 -31.43
CA ARG A 187 2.01 -8.98 -31.39
C ARG A 187 2.55 -9.56 -32.69
N TYR A 188 2.06 -9.10 -33.83
CA TYR A 188 2.49 -9.60 -35.14
C TYR A 188 3.68 -8.83 -35.75
N ASP A 189 3.79 -7.53 -35.44
CA ASP A 189 4.84 -6.67 -36.01
C ASP A 189 6.15 -6.76 -35.21
N ALA A 190 6.05 -7.01 -33.88
CA ALA A 190 7.18 -7.06 -32.96
C ALA A 190 6.93 -8.10 -31.86
N PRO A 191 7.12 -9.41 -32.15
CA PRO A 191 6.81 -10.50 -31.20
C PRO A 191 7.57 -10.44 -29.89
N GLN A 192 8.76 -9.85 -29.85
CA GLN A 192 9.58 -9.72 -28.64
C GLN A 192 9.39 -8.38 -27.91
N ALA A 193 8.46 -7.52 -28.37
CA ALA A 193 8.19 -6.22 -27.73
C ALA A 193 7.84 -6.35 -26.23
N ALA A 194 7.27 -7.50 -25.82
CA ALA A 194 6.91 -7.76 -24.41
C ALA A 194 8.10 -7.58 -23.45
N VAL A 195 9.28 -8.09 -23.79
CA VAL A 195 10.49 -7.98 -22.96
C VAL A 195 10.87 -6.52 -22.73
N TRP A 196 10.83 -5.71 -23.79
CA TRP A 196 11.20 -4.29 -23.75
C TRP A 196 10.16 -3.46 -23.01
N ILE A 197 8.87 -3.69 -23.29
CA ILE A 197 7.78 -2.93 -22.66
C ILE A 197 7.71 -3.25 -21.15
N TYR A 198 7.77 -4.52 -20.77
CA TYR A 198 7.84 -4.87 -19.33
C TYR A 198 9.15 -4.40 -18.68
N GLY A 199 10.26 -4.36 -19.42
CA GLY A 199 11.51 -3.73 -18.96
C GLY A 199 11.32 -2.26 -18.59
N VAL A 200 10.60 -1.50 -19.45
CA VAL A 200 10.26 -0.09 -19.17
C VAL A 200 9.33 0.03 -17.96
N VAL A 201 8.31 -0.81 -17.86
CA VAL A 201 7.41 -0.84 -16.68
C VAL A 201 8.20 -1.15 -15.41
N PHE A 202 9.12 -2.12 -15.46
CA PHE A 202 10.03 -2.41 -14.35
C PHE A 202 10.82 -1.16 -13.91
N VAL A 203 11.41 -0.44 -14.87
CA VAL A 203 12.14 0.81 -14.59
C VAL A 203 11.21 1.87 -13.99
N MET A 204 9.98 2.01 -14.48
CA MET A 204 8.99 2.94 -13.92
C MET A 204 8.68 2.63 -12.45
N TYR A 205 8.38 1.38 -12.11
CA TYR A 205 8.17 0.98 -10.72
C TYR A 205 9.42 1.15 -9.86
N PHE A 206 10.59 0.85 -10.42
CA PHE A 206 11.85 1.05 -9.72
C PHE A 206 12.07 2.51 -9.37
N LEU A 207 11.90 3.43 -10.33
CA LEU A 207 12.07 4.87 -10.14
C LEU A 207 11.08 5.45 -9.13
N VAL A 208 9.87 4.90 -9.03
CA VAL A 208 8.88 5.30 -8.03
C VAL A 208 9.20 4.72 -6.65
N CYS A 209 9.46 3.43 -6.57
CA CYS A 209 9.56 2.74 -5.27
C CYS A 209 10.93 2.85 -4.61
N TRP A 210 12.01 2.92 -5.38
CA TRP A 210 13.38 2.94 -4.86
C TRP A 210 13.71 4.19 -4.03
N PRO A 211 13.39 5.43 -4.47
CA PRO A 211 13.62 6.63 -3.66
C PRO A 211 12.83 6.60 -2.34
N VAL A 212 11.60 6.09 -2.38
CA VAL A 212 10.73 5.95 -1.20
C VAL A 212 11.32 4.94 -0.22
N SER A 213 11.80 3.80 -0.72
CA SER A 213 12.46 2.78 0.11
C SER A 213 13.78 3.27 0.70
N LEU A 214 14.58 4.06 -0.05
CA LEU A 214 15.81 4.68 0.47
C LEU A 214 15.51 5.66 1.60
N LEU A 215 14.44 6.44 1.47
CA LEU A 215 14.01 7.35 2.53
C LEU A 215 13.67 6.58 3.82
N ALA A 216 12.90 5.49 3.71
CA ALA A 216 12.57 4.64 4.86
C ALA A 216 13.85 4.13 5.55
N GLY A 217 14.79 3.56 4.79
CA GLY A 217 16.04 3.02 5.34
C GLY A 217 16.96 4.10 5.95
N ARG A 218 16.97 5.32 5.42
CA ARG A 218 17.71 6.45 6.02
C ARG A 218 17.12 6.90 7.34
N LEU A 219 15.78 6.99 7.41
CA LEU A 219 15.07 7.36 8.62
C LEU A 219 15.25 6.31 9.71
N GLU A 220 15.17 5.04 9.35
CA GLU A 220 15.40 3.92 10.26
C GLU A 220 16.78 3.99 10.89
N LYS A 221 17.83 4.12 10.07
CA LYS A 221 19.22 4.24 10.56
C LYS A 221 19.47 5.49 11.43
N ARG A 222 18.72 6.57 11.19
CA ARG A 222 18.90 7.83 11.94
C ARG A 222 18.19 7.81 13.29
N TRP A 223 17.12 7.03 13.44
CA TRP A 223 16.23 7.09 14.59
C TRP A 223 16.28 5.84 15.50
N MET A 224 16.91 4.77 15.04
CA MET A 224 17.25 3.57 15.82
C MET A 224 18.72 3.55 16.18
#